data_a12354d56000728f6e02de2ce8033159
#
_entry.id   a12354d56000728f6e02de2ce8033159
#
_cell.length_a   1.000
_cell.length_b   1.000
_cell.length_c   1.000
_cell.angle_alpha   90.00
_cell.angle_beta   90.00
_cell.angle_gamma   90.00
#
_symmetry.space_group_name_H-M   'P 1'
#
loop_
_entity.id
_entity.type
_entity.pdbx_description
1 polymer ?
#
loop_
_entity_poly.entity_id
_entity_poly.type
_entity_poly.pdbx_seq_one_letter_code
_entity_poly.pdbx_strand_id
1 'polypeptide(L)'
;DAVLTDERHSTGTERVAEVASRPEFRDFDVIVNIQGDEPFLDREALEGSLARVAQGDEVGTAAAPLELALVKDPARVKVVTDLGGRALYFSRAVIPHRREPDDPSDGLYWQHLGIYAYTRASLTRWVSLPPTPAELVERLEQLRALQNGMTIGVTRLGAPALPGVDTPEDLKRAEAHWHALLR
;
A
#
# COMPACT_ATOMS: atom_id res chain seq x y z
N ASP A 1 -4.00 -22.04 -4.17
CA ASP A 1 -5.38 -22.21 -4.64
C ASP A 1 -5.88 -20.93 -5.30
N ALA A 2 -6.65 -21.03 -6.37
CA ALA A 2 -7.31 -19.90 -7.00
C ALA A 2 -8.78 -19.86 -6.56
N VAL A 3 -9.26 -18.68 -6.20
CA VAL A 3 -10.61 -18.48 -5.72
C VAL A 3 -11.29 -17.35 -6.51
N LEU A 4 -12.41 -17.64 -7.14
CA LEU A 4 -13.23 -16.62 -7.79
C LEU A 4 -14.06 -15.86 -6.74
N THR A 5 -14.10 -14.54 -6.89
CA THR A 5 -14.90 -13.64 -6.07
C THR A 5 -16.02 -13.01 -6.90
N ASP A 6 -17.00 -12.40 -6.22
CA ASP A 6 -18.13 -11.74 -6.88
C ASP A 6 -17.64 -10.64 -7.84
N GLU A 7 -18.19 -10.62 -9.06
CA GLU A 7 -17.85 -9.64 -10.10
C GLU A 7 -18.23 -8.21 -9.70
N ARG A 8 -19.18 -8.05 -8.78
CA ARG A 8 -19.68 -6.74 -8.31
C ARG A 8 -18.70 -6.01 -7.40
N HIS A 9 -17.66 -6.71 -6.87
CA HIS A 9 -16.63 -6.03 -6.08
C HIS A 9 -15.87 -5.01 -6.93
N SER A 10 -15.82 -3.78 -6.43
CA SER A 10 -15.18 -2.66 -7.11
C SER A 10 -13.69 -2.53 -6.76
N THR A 11 -13.23 -3.18 -5.67
CA THR A 11 -11.86 -3.03 -5.16
C THR A 11 -11.22 -4.37 -4.80
N GLY A 12 -9.88 -4.37 -4.71
CA GLY A 12 -9.11 -5.51 -4.24
C GLY A 12 -9.42 -5.86 -2.79
N THR A 13 -9.62 -4.86 -1.94
CA THR A 13 -9.93 -5.05 -0.52
C THR A 13 -11.28 -5.76 -0.31
N GLU A 14 -12.30 -5.42 -1.10
CA GLU A 14 -13.61 -6.10 -1.05
C GLU A 14 -13.48 -7.59 -1.44
N ARG A 15 -12.66 -7.89 -2.45
CA ARG A 15 -12.39 -9.29 -2.86
C ARG A 15 -11.68 -10.07 -1.77
N VAL A 16 -10.66 -9.48 -1.14
CA VAL A 16 -9.94 -10.10 -0.03
C VAL A 16 -10.87 -10.31 1.16
N ALA A 17 -11.76 -9.36 1.46
CA ALA A 17 -12.75 -9.49 2.53
C ALA A 17 -13.75 -10.63 2.28
N GLU A 18 -14.24 -10.80 1.04
CA GLU A 18 -15.08 -11.93 0.67
C GLU A 18 -14.35 -13.26 0.93
N VAL A 19 -13.13 -13.41 0.42
CA VAL A 19 -12.33 -14.63 0.64
C VAL A 19 -12.12 -14.87 2.13
N ALA A 20 -11.71 -13.85 2.89
CA ALA A 20 -11.49 -13.95 4.31
C ALA A 20 -12.75 -14.35 5.11
N SER A 21 -13.95 -14.06 4.60
CA SER A 21 -15.21 -14.41 5.26
C SER A 21 -15.61 -15.88 5.10
N ARG A 22 -14.99 -16.63 4.20
CA ARG A 22 -15.31 -18.03 3.92
C ARG A 22 -14.92 -18.93 5.08
N PRO A 23 -15.70 -20.02 5.32
CA PRO A 23 -15.46 -20.92 6.46
C PRO A 23 -14.04 -21.48 6.52
N GLU A 24 -13.45 -21.83 5.38
CA GLU A 24 -12.11 -22.41 5.28
C GLU A 24 -10.97 -21.47 5.72
N PHE A 25 -11.25 -20.16 5.81
CA PHE A 25 -10.24 -19.16 6.22
C PHE A 25 -10.52 -18.55 7.61
N ARG A 26 -11.44 -19.12 8.40
CA ARG A 26 -11.83 -18.58 9.72
C ARG A 26 -10.70 -18.55 10.73
N ASP A 27 -9.79 -19.51 10.64
CA ASP A 27 -8.71 -19.68 11.62
C ASP A 27 -7.54 -18.69 11.42
N PHE A 28 -7.61 -17.85 10.39
CA PHE A 28 -6.62 -16.80 10.17
C PHE A 28 -7.07 -15.48 10.77
N ASP A 29 -6.35 -14.99 11.78
CA ASP A 29 -6.64 -13.72 12.48
C ASP A 29 -6.15 -12.50 11.70
N VAL A 30 -5.08 -12.67 10.93
CA VAL A 30 -4.47 -11.60 10.12
C VAL A 30 -4.54 -11.96 8.65
N ILE A 31 -4.98 -11.02 7.85
CA ILE A 31 -5.12 -11.14 6.40
C ILE A 31 -4.11 -10.19 5.74
N VAL A 32 -3.41 -10.68 4.74
CA VAL A 32 -2.53 -9.86 3.92
C VAL A 32 -3.10 -9.75 2.51
N ASN A 33 -3.17 -8.53 2.01
CA ASN A 33 -3.51 -8.22 0.63
C ASN A 33 -2.25 -7.75 -0.10
N ILE A 34 -1.86 -8.48 -1.14
CA ILE A 34 -0.77 -8.13 -2.03
C ILE A 34 -1.36 -7.88 -3.40
N GLN A 35 -1.10 -6.72 -3.97
CA GLN A 35 -1.59 -6.38 -5.30
C GLN A 35 -0.95 -7.27 -6.36
N GLY A 36 -1.73 -7.72 -7.35
CA GLY A 36 -1.27 -8.66 -8.37
C GLY A 36 -0.24 -8.07 -9.36
N ASP A 37 -0.10 -6.77 -9.38
CA ASP A 37 0.85 -5.99 -10.16
C ASP A 37 2.20 -5.73 -9.45
N GLU A 38 2.40 -6.27 -8.25
CA GLU A 38 3.62 -6.17 -7.45
C GLU A 38 4.44 -7.49 -7.50
N PRO A 39 5.13 -7.80 -8.61
CA PRO A 39 5.79 -9.10 -8.79
C PRO A 39 7.05 -9.27 -7.93
N PHE A 40 7.62 -8.18 -7.42
CA PHE A 40 8.85 -8.16 -6.63
C PHE A 40 8.61 -7.62 -5.23
N LEU A 41 7.60 -8.15 -4.55
CA LEU A 41 7.32 -7.76 -3.19
C LEU A 41 8.51 -8.07 -2.27
N ASP A 42 8.98 -7.05 -1.57
CA ASP A 42 10.05 -7.19 -0.59
C ASP A 42 9.52 -7.90 0.67
N ARG A 43 10.28 -8.87 1.16
CA ARG A 43 10.00 -9.56 2.42
C ARG A 43 9.92 -8.59 3.60
N GLU A 44 10.78 -7.56 3.62
CA GLU A 44 10.74 -6.52 4.65
C GLU A 44 9.42 -5.76 4.64
N ALA A 45 8.85 -5.50 3.45
CA ALA A 45 7.53 -4.87 3.33
C ALA A 45 6.42 -5.72 3.94
N LEU A 46 6.45 -7.04 3.69
CA LEU A 46 5.49 -7.98 4.27
C LEU A 46 5.61 -8.07 5.79
N GLU A 47 6.81 -8.35 6.29
CA GLU A 47 7.08 -8.51 7.72
C GLU A 47 6.81 -7.21 8.48
N GLY A 48 7.17 -6.08 7.89
CA GLY A 48 6.93 -4.76 8.46
C GLY A 48 5.44 -4.41 8.53
N SER A 49 4.67 -4.72 7.49
CA SER A 49 3.21 -4.50 7.50
C SER A 49 2.52 -5.35 8.57
N LEU A 50 2.93 -6.61 8.74
CA LEU A 50 2.46 -7.49 9.81
C LEU A 50 2.85 -6.95 11.20
N ALA A 51 4.07 -6.45 11.36
CA ALA A 51 4.54 -5.89 12.62
C ALA A 51 3.73 -4.65 13.04
N ARG A 52 3.28 -3.81 12.10
CA ARG A 52 2.40 -2.67 12.40
C ARG A 52 1.06 -3.11 13.01
N VAL A 53 0.45 -4.15 12.44
CA VAL A 53 -0.78 -4.74 13.00
C VAL A 53 -0.53 -5.32 14.40
N ALA A 54 0.58 -6.03 14.59
CA ALA A 54 0.95 -6.58 15.90
C ALA A 54 1.21 -5.49 16.95
N GLN A 55 1.62 -4.29 16.54
CA GLN A 55 1.79 -3.11 17.40
C GLN A 55 0.48 -2.38 17.73
N GLY A 56 -0.64 -2.81 17.15
CA GLY A 56 -1.97 -2.28 17.43
C GLY A 56 -2.50 -1.27 16.40
N ASP A 57 -1.85 -1.09 15.26
CA ASP A 57 -2.46 -0.37 14.15
C ASP A 57 -3.56 -1.22 13.50
N GLU A 58 -4.66 -0.61 13.06
CA GLU A 58 -5.77 -1.34 12.44
C GLU A 58 -5.39 -1.88 11.06
N VAL A 59 -4.47 -1.17 10.39
CA VAL A 59 -3.92 -1.53 9.08
C VAL A 59 -2.41 -1.36 9.12
N GLY A 60 -1.66 -2.32 8.62
CA GLY A 60 -0.24 -2.22 8.34
C GLY A 60 0.00 -2.10 6.85
N THR A 61 0.94 -1.24 6.46
CA THR A 61 1.41 -1.11 5.08
C THR A 61 2.89 -0.75 5.07
N ALA A 62 3.48 -0.61 3.88
CA ALA A 62 4.88 -0.27 3.73
C ALA A 62 5.09 0.91 2.77
N ALA A 63 6.23 1.58 2.90
CA ALA A 63 6.69 2.61 1.99
C ALA A 63 8.20 2.51 1.79
N ALA A 64 8.64 2.77 0.56
CA ALA A 64 10.04 2.80 0.17
C ALA A 64 10.54 4.24 -0.06
N PRO A 65 11.84 4.52 0.10
CA PRO A 65 12.41 5.81 -0.28
C PRO A 65 12.11 6.13 -1.75
N LEU A 66 11.73 7.38 -2.03
CA LEU A 66 11.43 7.83 -3.39
C LEU A 66 12.40 8.94 -3.80
N GLU A 67 13.11 8.71 -4.91
CA GLU A 67 14.03 9.69 -5.48
C GLU A 67 13.32 10.96 -5.94
N LEU A 68 13.96 12.11 -5.75
CA LEU A 68 13.41 13.42 -6.10
C LEU A 68 13.00 13.53 -7.58
N ALA A 69 13.71 12.86 -8.47
CA ALA A 69 13.38 12.84 -9.90
C ALA A 69 12.02 12.18 -10.21
N LEU A 70 11.53 11.29 -9.32
CA LEU A 70 10.34 10.49 -9.49
C LEU A 70 9.12 11.02 -8.71
N VAL A 71 9.28 12.01 -7.84
CA VAL A 71 8.18 12.47 -6.95
C VAL A 71 7.00 13.08 -7.70
N LYS A 72 7.21 13.59 -8.92
CA LYS A 72 6.16 14.19 -9.75
C LYS A 72 5.32 13.17 -10.51
N ASP A 73 5.76 11.91 -10.55
CA ASP A 73 5.01 10.84 -11.18
C ASP A 73 3.74 10.52 -10.36
N PRO A 74 2.52 10.73 -10.90
CA PRO A 74 1.28 10.46 -10.18
C PRO A 74 0.99 8.96 -10.02
N ALA A 75 1.62 8.08 -10.77
CA ALA A 75 1.53 6.64 -10.59
C ALA A 75 2.20 6.20 -9.27
N ARG A 76 3.21 6.93 -8.83
CA ARG A 76 3.88 6.71 -7.55
C ARG A 76 3.15 7.44 -6.44
N VAL A 77 2.35 6.72 -5.67
CA VAL A 77 1.62 7.29 -4.54
C VAL A 77 2.59 7.67 -3.43
N LYS A 78 2.52 8.93 -2.96
CA LYS A 78 3.34 9.38 -1.82
C LYS A 78 2.58 9.22 -0.52
N VAL A 79 3.31 8.96 0.56
CA VAL A 79 2.77 8.92 1.92
C VAL A 79 3.59 9.80 2.84
N VAL A 80 2.91 10.56 3.69
CA VAL A 80 3.52 11.26 4.84
C VAL A 80 3.03 10.61 6.12
N THR A 81 3.93 10.50 7.11
CA THR A 81 3.62 9.86 8.39
C THR A 81 3.92 10.81 9.54
N ASP A 82 3.30 10.54 10.67
CA ASP A 82 3.74 11.09 11.96
C ASP A 82 5.09 10.48 12.40
N LEU A 83 5.60 10.95 13.55
CA LEU A 83 6.85 10.43 14.12
C LEU A 83 6.73 8.99 14.64
N GLY A 84 5.52 8.51 14.89
CA GLY A 84 5.23 7.11 15.26
C GLY A 84 5.10 6.19 14.05
N GLY A 85 5.22 6.72 12.83
CA GLY A 85 5.12 5.95 11.59
C GLY A 85 3.67 5.68 11.16
N ARG A 86 2.66 6.39 11.71
CA ARG A 86 1.28 6.31 11.23
C ARG A 86 1.05 7.28 10.09
N ALA A 87 0.32 6.84 9.07
CA ALA A 87 0.00 7.66 7.93
C ALA A 87 -0.83 8.88 8.34
N LEU A 88 -0.39 10.06 7.88
CA LEU A 88 -1.13 11.31 7.95
C LEU A 88 -1.95 11.54 6.68
N TYR A 89 -1.38 11.23 5.52
CA TYR A 89 -2.06 11.32 4.23
C TYR A 89 -1.33 10.54 3.14
N PHE A 90 -2.09 10.09 2.14
CA PHE A 90 -1.60 9.51 0.89
C PHE A 90 -2.04 10.40 -0.28
N SER A 91 -1.17 10.62 -1.27
CA SER A 91 -1.52 11.42 -2.44
C SER A 91 -0.73 11.05 -3.67
N ARG A 92 -1.37 11.24 -4.83
CA ARG A 92 -0.68 11.24 -6.13
C ARG A 92 0.10 12.54 -6.35
N ALA A 93 -0.26 13.62 -5.67
CA ALA A 93 0.49 14.88 -5.67
C ALA A 93 1.85 14.73 -4.95
N VAL A 94 2.71 15.71 -5.11
CA VAL A 94 3.98 15.77 -4.37
C VAL A 94 3.71 16.21 -2.94
N ILE A 95 3.83 15.29 -2.01
CA ILE A 95 3.74 15.52 -0.57
C ILE A 95 4.95 14.90 0.15
N PRO A 96 5.53 15.60 1.17
CA PRO A 96 5.22 16.97 1.58
C PRO A 96 5.67 17.99 0.51
N HIS A 97 5.04 19.19 0.52
CA HIS A 97 5.47 20.27 -0.36
C HIS A 97 6.75 20.92 0.17
N ARG A 98 7.77 21.03 -0.66
CA ARG A 98 8.97 21.83 -0.37
C ARG A 98 8.68 23.28 -0.75
N ARG A 99 8.80 24.18 0.21
CA ARG A 99 8.52 25.59 -0.02
C ARG A 99 9.55 26.22 -0.93
N GLU A 100 10.85 25.94 -0.63
CA GLU A 100 11.95 26.45 -1.40
C GLU A 100 12.64 25.30 -2.19
N PRO A 101 13.14 25.56 -3.40
CA PRO A 101 13.84 24.54 -4.20
C PRO A 101 15.05 23.91 -3.49
N ASP A 102 15.72 24.69 -2.65
CA ASP A 102 16.95 24.28 -1.94
C ASP A 102 16.67 23.62 -0.58
N ASP A 103 15.40 23.48 -0.18
CA ASP A 103 15.05 22.75 1.04
C ASP A 103 15.55 21.29 0.96
N PRO A 104 16.02 20.70 2.07
CA PRO A 104 16.48 19.31 2.09
C PRO A 104 15.42 18.34 1.54
N SER A 105 15.84 17.38 0.74
CA SER A 105 14.96 16.37 0.14
C SER A 105 15.32 14.93 0.51
N ASP A 106 16.51 14.72 1.09
CA ASP A 106 16.99 13.39 1.46
C ASP A 106 16.10 12.77 2.54
N GLY A 107 15.58 11.56 2.25
CA GLY A 107 14.67 10.85 3.15
C GLY A 107 13.30 11.51 3.36
N LEU A 108 12.96 12.55 2.56
CA LEU A 108 11.71 13.29 2.69
C LEU A 108 10.54 12.57 2.02
N TYR A 109 10.77 11.96 0.86
CA TYR A 109 9.72 11.38 0.04
C TYR A 109 9.67 9.85 0.18
N TRP A 110 8.46 9.34 0.40
CA TRP A 110 8.19 7.92 0.58
C TRP A 110 7.10 7.48 -0.39
N GLN A 111 7.42 6.49 -1.23
CA GLN A 111 6.45 5.82 -2.09
C GLN A 111 5.72 4.76 -1.31
N HIS A 112 4.41 4.85 -1.25
CA HIS A 112 3.55 3.81 -0.71
C HIS A 112 3.60 2.56 -1.60
N LEU A 113 3.62 1.38 -0.98
CA LEU A 113 3.61 0.09 -1.65
C LEU A 113 2.23 -0.57 -1.55
N GLY A 114 1.83 -1.30 -2.58
CA GLY A 114 0.53 -1.96 -2.69
C GLY A 114 0.37 -3.21 -1.81
N ILE A 115 0.90 -3.18 -0.59
CA ILE A 115 0.75 -4.25 0.39
C ILE A 115 0.00 -3.75 1.61
N TYR A 116 -0.93 -4.56 2.11
CA TYR A 116 -1.67 -4.26 3.33
C TYR A 116 -1.80 -5.51 4.21
N ALA A 117 -1.66 -5.32 5.51
CA ALA A 117 -2.02 -6.30 6.52
C ALA A 117 -3.17 -5.74 7.37
N TYR A 118 -4.10 -6.61 7.73
CA TYR A 118 -5.28 -6.25 8.54
C TYR A 118 -5.53 -7.31 9.60
N THR A 119 -6.10 -6.93 10.75
CA THR A 119 -6.88 -7.90 11.49
C THR A 119 -8.19 -8.18 10.74
N ARG A 120 -8.81 -9.31 10.99
CA ARG A 120 -10.14 -9.64 10.45
C ARG A 120 -11.18 -8.55 10.78
N ALA A 121 -11.15 -8.03 12.00
CA ALA A 121 -12.05 -6.97 12.45
C ALA A 121 -11.82 -5.67 11.67
N SER A 122 -10.56 -5.26 11.47
CA SER A 122 -10.19 -4.07 10.71
C SER A 122 -10.62 -4.18 9.24
N LEU A 123 -10.39 -5.34 8.61
CA LEU A 123 -10.81 -5.59 7.23
C LEU A 123 -12.34 -5.50 7.09
N THR A 124 -13.08 -6.13 7.99
CA THR A 124 -14.55 -6.07 8.01
C THR A 124 -15.04 -4.63 8.19
N ARG A 125 -14.42 -3.88 9.10
CA ARG A 125 -14.71 -2.45 9.30
C ARG A 125 -14.47 -1.66 8.02
N TRP A 126 -13.30 -1.81 7.40
CA TRP A 126 -12.95 -1.06 6.19
C TRP A 126 -13.98 -1.23 5.08
N VAL A 127 -14.32 -2.48 4.72
CA VAL A 127 -15.25 -2.73 3.62
C VAL A 127 -16.69 -2.33 3.93
N SER A 128 -17.05 -2.11 5.19
CA SER A 128 -18.37 -1.59 5.59
C SER A 128 -18.47 -0.06 5.47
N LEU A 129 -17.35 0.64 5.30
CA LEU A 129 -17.33 2.11 5.21
C LEU A 129 -17.77 2.57 3.81
N PRO A 130 -18.55 3.65 3.72
CA PRO A 130 -18.89 4.24 2.43
C PRO A 130 -17.64 4.90 1.79
N PRO A 131 -17.60 4.98 0.44
CA PRO A 131 -16.57 5.73 -0.26
C PRO A 131 -16.51 7.19 0.22
N THR A 132 -15.30 7.75 0.26
CA THR A 132 -15.06 9.11 0.75
C THR A 132 -14.63 10.06 -0.38
N PRO A 133 -14.84 11.40 -0.24
CA PRO A 133 -14.47 12.35 -1.28
C PRO A 133 -12.99 12.28 -1.69
N ALA A 134 -12.05 12.16 -0.73
CA ALA A 134 -10.63 12.07 -1.05
C ALA A 134 -10.29 10.78 -1.80
N GLU A 135 -10.85 9.64 -1.38
CA GLU A 135 -10.71 8.37 -2.08
C GLU A 135 -11.14 8.47 -3.54
N LEU A 136 -12.32 9.05 -3.79
CA LEU A 136 -12.90 9.15 -5.12
C LEU A 136 -12.10 10.08 -6.06
N VAL A 137 -11.52 11.16 -5.51
CA VAL A 137 -10.72 12.13 -6.29
C VAL A 137 -9.31 11.61 -6.55
N GLU A 138 -8.63 11.12 -5.53
CA GLU A 138 -7.27 10.61 -5.62
C GLU A 138 -7.22 9.19 -6.24
N ARG A 139 -8.36 8.48 -6.27
CA ARG A 139 -8.43 7.06 -6.65
C ARG A 139 -7.50 6.20 -5.79
N LEU A 140 -7.57 6.43 -4.47
CA LEU A 140 -6.75 5.79 -3.45
C LEU A 140 -7.67 5.23 -2.35
N GLU A 141 -7.89 3.93 -2.37
CA GLU A 141 -8.84 3.24 -1.47
C GLU A 141 -8.48 3.42 0.02
N GLN A 142 -7.20 3.48 0.35
CA GLN A 142 -6.74 3.66 1.72
C GLN A 142 -7.16 5.00 2.35
N LEU A 143 -7.53 5.99 1.55
CA LEU A 143 -8.08 7.25 2.05
C LEU A 143 -9.48 7.07 2.67
N ARG A 144 -10.25 6.04 2.27
CA ARG A 144 -11.51 5.67 2.93
C ARG A 144 -11.26 5.33 4.39
N ALA A 145 -10.32 4.43 4.64
CA ALA A 145 -9.97 4.04 6.00
C ALA A 145 -9.44 5.24 6.81
N LEU A 146 -8.51 6.00 6.25
CA LEU A 146 -7.89 7.15 6.92
C LEU A 146 -8.91 8.23 7.28
N GLN A 147 -9.81 8.62 6.34
CA GLN A 147 -10.84 9.63 6.60
C GLN A 147 -11.91 9.18 7.61
N ASN A 148 -12.06 7.87 7.83
CA ASN A 148 -12.93 7.31 8.85
C ASN A 148 -12.20 7.00 10.16
N GLY A 149 -11.00 7.56 10.36
CA GLY A 149 -10.25 7.49 11.62
C GLY A 149 -9.63 6.13 11.90
N MET A 150 -9.45 5.27 10.90
CA MET A 150 -8.67 4.05 11.05
C MET A 150 -7.18 4.39 11.10
N THR A 151 -6.44 3.72 11.97
CA THR A 151 -5.00 3.87 12.06
C THR A 151 -4.31 3.02 11.00
N ILE A 152 -3.46 3.65 10.19
CA ILE A 152 -2.64 2.98 9.17
C ILE A 152 -1.17 3.15 9.54
N GLY A 153 -0.55 2.07 10.03
CA GLY A 153 0.88 2.04 10.32
C GLY A 153 1.68 1.78 9.05
N VAL A 154 2.72 2.59 8.82
CA VAL A 154 3.59 2.51 7.65
C VAL A 154 4.97 2.07 8.07
N THR A 155 5.44 0.93 7.57
CA THR A 155 6.83 0.52 7.69
C THR A 155 7.65 1.16 6.59
N ARG A 156 8.75 1.81 6.96
CA ARG A 156 9.68 2.44 6.02
C ARG A 156 10.80 1.48 5.69
N LEU A 157 10.95 1.14 4.41
CA LEU A 157 12.03 0.28 3.92
C LEU A 157 13.35 1.04 3.82
N GLY A 158 14.46 0.30 3.89
CA GLY A 158 15.81 0.86 3.77
C GLY A 158 16.25 1.14 2.34
N ALA A 159 15.57 0.58 1.32
CA ALA A 159 15.93 0.70 -0.09
C ALA A 159 14.72 1.07 -0.95
N PRO A 160 14.92 1.71 -2.12
CA PRO A 160 13.85 1.95 -3.10
C PRO A 160 13.20 0.65 -3.54
N ALA A 161 11.87 0.67 -3.69
CA ALA A 161 11.14 -0.46 -4.23
C ALA A 161 11.19 -0.47 -5.76
N LEU A 162 11.09 -1.66 -6.32
CA LEU A 162 10.82 -1.82 -7.74
C LEU A 162 9.39 -1.34 -8.04
N PRO A 163 9.15 -0.75 -9.21
CA PRO A 163 7.80 -0.33 -9.58
C PRO A 163 6.91 -1.55 -9.83
N GLY A 164 5.63 -1.42 -9.54
CA GLY A 164 4.60 -2.33 -10.02
C GLY A 164 4.53 -2.38 -11.55
N VAL A 165 3.76 -3.31 -12.09
CA VAL A 165 3.62 -3.53 -13.54
C VAL A 165 2.26 -3.02 -14.00
N ASP A 166 2.20 -1.75 -14.40
CA ASP A 166 0.99 -1.09 -14.90
C ASP A 166 1.01 -0.90 -16.43
N THR A 167 2.20 -0.83 -17.02
CA THR A 167 2.39 -0.55 -18.44
C THR A 167 3.24 -1.62 -19.13
N PRO A 168 3.21 -1.73 -20.49
CA PRO A 168 4.11 -2.62 -21.21
C PRO A 168 5.60 -2.34 -20.96
N GLU A 169 5.96 -1.10 -20.68
CA GLU A 169 7.31 -0.67 -20.33
C GLU A 169 7.71 -1.18 -18.94
N ASP A 170 6.78 -1.19 -17.97
CA ASP A 170 6.99 -1.78 -16.64
C ASP A 170 7.22 -3.28 -16.75
N LEU A 171 6.44 -3.97 -17.59
CA LEU A 171 6.61 -5.40 -17.81
C LEU A 171 8.02 -5.72 -18.35
N LYS A 172 8.52 -4.95 -19.35
CA LYS A 172 9.88 -5.13 -19.86
C LYS A 172 10.96 -4.93 -18.78
N ARG A 173 10.75 -3.94 -17.90
CA ARG A 173 11.67 -3.70 -16.76
C ARG A 173 11.62 -4.86 -15.76
N ALA A 174 10.42 -5.35 -15.46
CA ALA A 174 10.22 -6.50 -14.59
C ALA A 174 10.89 -7.77 -15.13
N GLU A 175 10.72 -8.05 -16.42
CA GLU A 175 11.38 -9.18 -17.09
C GLU A 175 12.91 -9.05 -17.05
N ALA A 176 13.45 -7.87 -17.33
CA ALA A 176 14.89 -7.63 -17.28
C ALA A 176 15.44 -7.85 -15.86
N HIS A 177 14.74 -7.38 -14.84
CA HIS A 177 15.11 -7.60 -13.44
C HIS A 177 15.04 -9.09 -13.07
N TRP A 178 13.97 -9.78 -13.45
CA TRP A 178 13.82 -11.23 -13.22
C TRP A 178 14.98 -12.03 -13.81
N HIS A 179 15.36 -11.72 -15.05
CA HIS A 179 16.51 -12.38 -15.69
C HIS A 179 17.85 -12.06 -15.01
N ALA A 180 17.97 -10.91 -14.36
CA ALA A 180 19.17 -10.58 -13.57
C ALA A 180 19.26 -11.38 -12.25
N LEU A 181 18.12 -11.67 -11.62
CA LEU A 181 18.05 -12.47 -10.39
C LEU A 181 18.37 -13.96 -10.60
N LEU A 182 18.19 -14.46 -11.83
CA LEU A 182 18.45 -15.88 -12.17
C LEU A 182 19.90 -16.18 -12.57
N ARG A 183 20.78 -15.18 -12.62
CA ARG A 183 22.21 -15.30 -12.96
C ARG A 183 23.10 -15.33 -11.75
#